data_535f5d351da20ccb6333cf2ebbec158c
#
_entry.id   535f5d351da20ccb6333cf2ebbec158c
#
_cell.length_a   1.000
_cell.length_b   1.000
_cell.length_c   1.000
_cell.angle_alpha   90.00
_cell.angle_beta   90.00
_cell.angle_gamma   90.00
#
_symmetry.space_group_name_H-M   'P 1'
#
loop_
_entity.id
_entity.type
_entity.pdbx_description
1 polymer ?
#
loop_
_entity_poly.entity_id
_entity_poly.type
_entity_poly.pdbx_seq_one_letter_code
_entity_poly.pdbx_strand_id
1 'polypeptide(L)'
;THDWASWCFVESDDKFYPSHAKVTLGNNIWLGENVTICKGVSIGDNCIIGIGSIVTKSIPSGSVAVGVPAKVVGTYQDYMKKRSKLYVDEAIEYANAILDLGREPLVEDFYDDYPCFVDRTNYKEYNYPYDRVFAPPRFDSWLKTHNKVFDGFDEFISYVKQRRNEKR
;
A
#
# COMPACT_ATOMS: atom_id res chain seq x y z
N THR A 1 16.86 -16.74 10.39
CA THR A 1 16.90 -16.96 11.84
C THR A 1 17.49 -18.33 12.09
N HIS A 2 18.54 -18.37 12.87
CA HIS A 2 19.09 -19.62 13.37
C HIS A 2 18.32 -20.02 14.60
N ASP A 3 17.75 -21.20 14.58
CA ASP A 3 17.27 -21.76 15.80
C ASP A 3 18.38 -22.66 16.41
N TRP A 4 18.62 -22.45 17.65
CA TRP A 4 19.49 -23.27 18.47
C TRP A 4 18.69 -24.40 19.14
N ALA A 5 17.57 -24.80 18.53
CA ALA A 5 16.65 -25.78 19.09
C ALA A 5 17.34 -27.11 19.40
N SER A 6 18.39 -27.45 18.64
CA SER A 6 19.22 -28.62 18.93
C SER A 6 19.83 -28.63 20.33
N TRP A 7 20.07 -27.46 20.92
CA TRP A 7 20.60 -27.35 22.29
C TRP A 7 19.52 -27.60 23.36
N CYS A 8 18.24 -27.43 23.01
CA CYS A 8 17.13 -27.68 23.91
C CYS A 8 16.89 -29.20 24.13
N PHE A 9 17.43 -30.04 23.25
CA PHE A 9 17.21 -31.48 23.23
C PHE A 9 18.47 -32.30 23.54
N VAL A 10 19.47 -31.68 24.18
CA VAL A 10 20.78 -32.31 24.47
C VAL A 10 20.64 -33.56 25.35
N GLU A 11 19.63 -33.61 26.23
CA GLU A 11 19.40 -34.71 27.15
C GLU A 11 18.38 -35.74 26.64
N SER A 12 17.84 -35.56 25.42
CA SER A 12 16.91 -36.52 24.83
C SER A 12 17.62 -37.37 23.78
N ASP A 13 17.18 -38.61 23.62
CA ASP A 13 17.59 -39.48 22.51
C ASP A 13 17.03 -39.02 21.15
N ASP A 14 16.19 -37.97 21.17
CA ASP A 14 15.58 -37.39 19.98
C ASP A 14 16.60 -36.54 19.20
N LYS A 15 16.63 -36.73 17.89
CA LYS A 15 17.44 -35.92 16.99
C LYS A 15 16.61 -34.75 16.49
N PHE A 16 17.12 -33.53 16.72
CA PHE A 16 16.58 -32.35 16.07
C PHE A 16 17.04 -32.30 14.61
N TYR A 17 16.10 -32.35 13.69
CA TYR A 17 16.39 -32.29 12.25
C TYR A 17 16.20 -30.86 11.75
N PRO A 18 17.24 -30.24 11.12
CA PRO A 18 17.10 -28.92 10.52
C PRO A 18 16.05 -28.97 9.41
N SER A 19 15.31 -27.90 9.27
CA SER A 19 14.24 -27.79 8.29
C SER A 19 14.41 -26.55 7.43
N HIS A 20 14.70 -26.75 6.15
CA HIS A 20 14.91 -25.70 5.17
C HIS A 20 13.88 -25.83 4.02
N ALA A 21 13.39 -24.71 3.52
CA ALA A 21 12.60 -24.68 2.30
C ALA A 21 12.68 -23.30 1.65
N LYS A 22 12.63 -23.27 0.32
CA LYS A 22 12.70 -22.05 -0.47
C LYS A 22 11.44 -21.22 -0.29
N VAL A 23 11.59 -19.89 -0.14
CA VAL A 23 10.51 -18.92 -0.31
C VAL A 23 10.56 -18.39 -1.73
N THR A 24 9.42 -18.33 -2.41
CA THR A 24 9.31 -17.83 -3.78
C THR A 24 8.33 -16.66 -3.82
N LEU A 25 8.77 -15.54 -4.39
CA LEU A 25 7.95 -14.35 -4.58
C LEU A 25 7.80 -14.09 -6.08
N GLY A 26 6.58 -13.85 -6.52
CA GLY A 26 6.25 -13.39 -7.86
C GLY A 26 6.52 -11.91 -8.04
N ASN A 27 5.83 -11.29 -8.98
CA ASN A 27 5.97 -9.88 -9.34
C ASN A 27 4.82 -9.03 -8.77
N ASN A 28 5.07 -7.71 -8.59
CA ASN A 28 4.07 -6.75 -8.11
C ASN A 28 3.42 -7.17 -6.79
N ILE A 29 4.24 -7.48 -5.79
CA ILE A 29 3.78 -7.86 -4.45
C ILE A 29 3.99 -6.66 -3.52
N TRP A 30 2.92 -6.26 -2.84
CA TRP A 30 3.01 -5.32 -1.73
C TRP A 30 3.01 -6.10 -0.41
N LEU A 31 4.03 -5.89 0.39
CA LEU A 31 4.15 -6.44 1.74
C LEU A 31 3.99 -5.32 2.74
N GLY A 32 2.98 -5.40 3.58
CA GLY A 32 2.81 -4.49 4.71
C GLY A 32 3.95 -4.61 5.72
N GLU A 33 4.06 -3.63 6.61
CA GLU A 33 5.06 -3.65 7.66
C GLU A 33 4.96 -4.90 8.53
N ASN A 34 6.10 -5.42 8.98
CA ASN A 34 6.21 -6.59 9.87
C ASN A 34 5.57 -7.88 9.32
N VAL A 35 5.47 -8.03 8.00
CA VAL A 35 5.05 -9.29 7.40
C VAL A 35 6.14 -10.33 7.58
N THR A 36 5.74 -11.50 8.07
CA THR A 36 6.61 -12.68 8.17
C THR A 36 6.18 -13.75 7.16
N ILE A 37 7.11 -14.22 6.34
CA ILE A 37 6.87 -15.29 5.36
C ILE A 37 7.61 -16.55 5.82
N CYS A 38 6.87 -17.62 6.08
CA CYS A 38 7.45 -18.88 6.50
C CYS A 38 8.15 -19.61 5.35
N LYS A 39 9.08 -20.47 5.70
CA LYS A 39 9.78 -21.34 4.74
C LYS A 39 8.80 -22.19 3.93
N GLY A 40 9.12 -22.45 2.66
CA GLY A 40 8.32 -23.28 1.77
C GLY A 40 7.12 -22.57 1.15
N VAL A 41 6.91 -21.29 1.46
CA VAL A 41 5.79 -20.51 0.95
C VAL A 41 6.12 -19.90 -0.42
N SER A 42 5.14 -19.92 -1.31
CA SER A 42 5.15 -19.17 -2.56
C SER A 42 4.04 -18.12 -2.55
N ILE A 43 4.36 -16.89 -2.92
CA ILE A 43 3.38 -15.80 -3.14
C ILE A 43 3.38 -15.49 -4.63
N GLY A 44 2.22 -15.57 -5.26
CA GLY A 44 2.04 -15.31 -6.69
C GLY A 44 2.13 -13.82 -7.06
N ASP A 45 1.90 -13.51 -8.32
CA ASP A 45 1.94 -12.14 -8.84
C ASP A 45 0.74 -11.30 -8.38
N ASN A 46 0.91 -9.97 -8.33
CA ASN A 46 -0.16 -9.01 -8.02
C ASN A 46 -0.86 -9.30 -6.68
N CYS A 47 -0.08 -9.51 -5.62
CA CYS A 47 -0.58 -9.81 -4.28
C CYS A 47 -0.38 -8.64 -3.32
N ILE A 48 -1.30 -8.52 -2.36
CA ILE A 48 -1.19 -7.62 -1.22
C ILE A 48 -1.22 -8.46 0.04
N ILE A 49 -0.18 -8.34 0.86
CA ILE A 49 -0.09 -8.98 2.17
C ILE A 49 -0.19 -7.88 3.23
N GLY A 50 -1.25 -7.93 4.03
CA GLY A 50 -1.51 -6.89 5.02
C GLY A 50 -0.47 -6.85 6.14
N ILE A 51 -0.37 -5.67 6.79
CA ILE A 51 0.55 -5.39 7.89
C ILE A 51 0.46 -6.45 9.00
N GLY A 52 1.58 -6.85 9.57
CA GLY A 52 1.66 -7.79 10.69
C GLY A 52 1.26 -9.23 10.35
N SER A 53 1.05 -9.57 9.08
CA SER A 53 0.61 -10.92 8.68
C SER A 53 1.73 -11.95 8.77
N ILE A 54 1.37 -13.18 9.14
CA ILE A 54 2.28 -14.34 9.11
C ILE A 54 1.80 -15.32 8.04
N VAL A 55 2.54 -15.38 6.94
CA VAL A 55 2.20 -16.23 5.78
C VAL A 55 2.79 -17.61 5.99
N THR A 56 1.94 -18.58 6.35
CA THR A 56 2.32 -19.97 6.61
C THR A 56 1.95 -20.92 5.48
N LYS A 57 1.16 -20.45 4.49
CA LYS A 57 0.72 -21.21 3.31
C LYS A 57 0.88 -20.34 2.06
N SER A 58 1.09 -20.98 0.92
CA SER A 58 1.23 -20.26 -0.35
C SER A 58 -0.03 -19.47 -0.70
N ILE A 59 0.21 -18.28 -1.30
CA ILE A 59 -0.84 -17.33 -1.68
C ILE A 59 -0.91 -17.30 -3.22
N PRO A 60 -2.08 -17.55 -3.81
CA PRO A 60 -2.25 -17.50 -5.26
C PRO A 60 -2.16 -16.07 -5.79
N SER A 61 -1.80 -15.94 -7.08
CA SER A 61 -1.75 -14.64 -7.77
C SER A 61 -3.07 -13.88 -7.66
N GLY A 62 -3.00 -12.56 -7.65
CA GLY A 62 -4.16 -11.67 -7.61
C GLY A 62 -4.90 -11.62 -6.28
N SER A 63 -4.25 -12.02 -5.18
CA SER A 63 -4.87 -12.15 -3.87
C SER A 63 -4.52 -11.00 -2.93
N VAL A 64 -5.47 -10.70 -2.04
CA VAL A 64 -5.24 -9.93 -0.82
C VAL A 64 -5.31 -10.89 0.37
N ALA A 65 -4.24 -10.96 1.17
CA ALA A 65 -4.17 -11.86 2.32
C ALA A 65 -3.75 -11.10 3.58
N VAL A 66 -4.38 -11.42 4.71
CA VAL A 66 -4.14 -10.75 6.00
C VAL A 66 -4.24 -11.72 7.17
N GLY A 67 -3.60 -11.39 8.28
CA GLY A 67 -3.78 -12.02 9.57
C GLY A 67 -2.70 -13.02 9.97
N VAL A 68 -2.92 -13.66 11.12
CA VAL A 68 -2.01 -14.63 11.76
C VAL A 68 -2.80 -15.89 12.12
N PRO A 69 -2.67 -16.97 11.34
CA PRO A 69 -1.98 -17.07 10.04
C PRO A 69 -2.72 -16.29 8.95
N ALA A 70 -1.97 -15.82 7.95
CA ALA A 70 -2.52 -15.06 6.83
C ALA A 70 -3.52 -15.92 6.02
N LYS A 71 -4.68 -15.33 5.71
CA LYS A 71 -5.74 -15.93 4.89
C LYS A 71 -6.09 -14.97 3.75
N VAL A 72 -6.39 -15.52 2.58
CA VAL A 72 -6.95 -14.76 1.47
C VAL A 72 -8.32 -14.22 1.86
N VAL A 73 -8.50 -12.91 1.78
CA VAL A 73 -9.73 -12.20 2.13
C VAL A 73 -10.41 -11.54 0.94
N GLY A 74 -9.75 -11.50 -0.21
CA GLY A 74 -10.30 -10.91 -1.42
C GLY A 74 -9.32 -10.93 -2.57
N THR A 75 -9.70 -10.26 -3.67
CA THR A 75 -8.86 -10.11 -4.84
C THR A 75 -8.15 -8.75 -4.86
N TYR A 76 -7.01 -8.70 -5.57
CA TYR A 76 -6.30 -7.45 -5.84
C TYR A 76 -7.20 -6.45 -6.57
N GLN A 77 -7.99 -6.90 -7.56
CA GLN A 77 -8.87 -6.06 -8.35
C GLN A 77 -9.97 -5.40 -7.49
N ASP A 78 -10.62 -6.18 -6.62
CA ASP A 78 -11.65 -5.65 -5.71
C ASP A 78 -11.06 -4.65 -4.72
N TYR A 79 -9.85 -4.92 -4.21
CA TYR A 79 -9.13 -4.00 -3.35
C TYR A 79 -8.86 -2.67 -4.08
N MET A 80 -8.28 -2.72 -5.28
CA MET A 80 -7.99 -1.51 -6.07
C MET A 80 -9.26 -0.73 -6.42
N LYS A 81 -10.35 -1.42 -6.78
CA LYS A 81 -11.66 -0.79 -7.02
C LYS A 81 -12.23 -0.13 -5.75
N LYS A 82 -12.03 -0.72 -4.60
CA LYS A 82 -12.42 -0.10 -3.32
C LYS A 82 -11.58 1.14 -3.03
N ARG A 83 -10.26 1.06 -3.19
CA ARG A 83 -9.34 2.17 -2.96
C ARG A 83 -9.64 3.36 -3.88
N SER A 84 -9.88 3.09 -5.17
CA SER A 84 -10.21 4.15 -6.14
C SER A 84 -11.50 4.93 -5.85
N LYS A 85 -12.35 4.43 -4.96
CA LYS A 85 -13.56 5.14 -4.51
C LYS A 85 -13.36 5.96 -3.24
N LEU A 86 -12.37 5.60 -2.43
CA LEU A 86 -12.18 6.17 -1.10
C LEU A 86 -11.10 7.25 -1.05
N TYR A 87 -10.14 7.23 -1.99
CA TYR A 87 -8.94 8.06 -1.90
C TYR A 87 -9.23 9.56 -1.85
N VAL A 88 -10.28 10.03 -2.54
CA VAL A 88 -10.67 11.46 -2.53
C VAL A 88 -11.23 11.87 -1.16
N ASP A 89 -12.12 11.04 -0.59
CA ASP A 89 -12.70 11.32 0.72
C ASP A 89 -11.62 11.27 1.82
N GLU A 90 -10.68 10.35 1.72
CA GLU A 90 -9.53 10.24 2.64
C GLU A 90 -8.60 11.46 2.52
N ALA A 91 -8.32 11.95 1.32
CA ALA A 91 -7.56 13.19 1.10
C ALA A 91 -8.27 14.41 1.71
N ILE A 92 -9.59 14.50 1.56
CA ILE A 92 -10.40 15.56 2.17
C ILE A 92 -10.34 15.47 3.71
N GLU A 93 -10.44 14.27 4.28
CA GLU A 93 -10.33 14.04 5.72
C GLU A 93 -8.95 14.44 6.24
N TYR A 94 -7.90 14.09 5.52
CA TYR A 94 -6.53 14.47 5.86
C TYR A 94 -6.32 16.00 5.82
N ALA A 95 -6.84 16.68 4.78
CA ALA A 95 -6.81 18.14 4.71
C ALA A 95 -7.54 18.80 5.90
N ASN A 96 -8.71 18.26 6.28
CA ASN A 96 -9.44 18.74 7.46
C ASN A 96 -8.64 18.55 8.75
N ALA A 97 -7.96 17.42 8.92
CA ALA A 97 -7.11 17.17 10.09
C ALA A 97 -5.97 18.20 10.19
N ILE A 98 -5.34 18.58 9.07
CA ILE A 98 -4.32 19.63 9.03
C ILE A 98 -4.90 20.99 9.45
N LEU A 99 -6.10 21.33 8.93
CA LEU A 99 -6.79 22.58 9.29
C LEU A 99 -7.21 22.61 10.78
N ASP A 100 -7.53 21.45 11.37
CA ASP A 100 -7.86 21.33 12.80
C ASP A 100 -6.64 21.61 13.70
N LEU A 101 -5.43 21.36 13.19
CA LEU A 101 -4.16 21.74 13.84
C LEU A 101 -3.85 23.25 13.73
N GLY A 102 -4.71 24.04 13.07
CA GLY A 102 -4.51 25.49 12.87
C GLY A 102 -3.47 25.83 11.81
N ARG A 103 -3.11 24.89 10.92
CA ARG A 103 -2.16 25.05 9.83
C ARG A 103 -2.85 24.98 8.48
N GLU A 104 -2.38 25.79 7.52
CA GLU A 104 -2.80 25.63 6.14
C GLU A 104 -2.16 24.38 5.52
N PRO A 105 -2.94 23.55 4.79
CA PRO A 105 -2.39 22.46 4.01
C PRO A 105 -1.49 22.94 2.88
N LEU A 106 -0.35 22.28 2.69
CA LEU A 106 0.60 22.53 1.62
C LEU A 106 0.56 21.37 0.62
N VAL A 107 0.93 21.60 -0.63
CA VAL A 107 0.94 20.54 -1.66
C VAL A 107 1.86 19.39 -1.29
N GLU A 108 2.94 19.65 -0.57
CA GLU A 108 3.91 18.67 -0.07
C GLU A 108 3.31 17.70 0.96
N ASP A 109 2.25 18.08 1.65
CA ASP A 109 1.53 17.20 2.57
C ASP A 109 0.79 16.07 1.83
N PHE A 110 0.52 16.23 0.52
CA PHE A 110 -0.35 15.38 -0.29
C PHE A 110 0.40 14.62 -1.39
N TYR A 111 1.65 14.27 -1.16
CA TYR A 111 2.43 13.52 -2.15
C TYR A 111 1.81 12.18 -2.53
N ASP A 112 1.12 11.51 -1.61
CA ASP A 112 0.44 10.25 -1.90
C ASP A 112 -0.96 10.47 -2.51
N ASP A 113 -1.55 11.65 -2.32
CA ASP A 113 -2.88 12.02 -2.76
C ASP A 113 -2.90 12.84 -4.06
N TYR A 114 -1.74 13.05 -4.69
CA TYR A 114 -1.62 13.83 -5.92
C TYR A 114 -2.58 13.40 -7.05
N PRO A 115 -3.04 12.14 -7.17
CA PRO A 115 -4.04 11.77 -8.18
C PRO A 115 -5.35 12.55 -8.05
N CYS A 116 -5.64 13.16 -6.89
CA CYS A 116 -6.82 13.98 -6.71
C CYS A 116 -6.80 15.24 -7.58
N PHE A 117 -5.62 15.85 -7.80
CA PHE A 117 -5.48 17.19 -8.43
C PHE A 117 -4.39 17.27 -9.49
N VAL A 118 -3.76 16.15 -9.86
CA VAL A 118 -2.72 16.06 -10.89
C VAL A 118 -3.09 15.05 -11.96
N ASP A 119 -2.97 15.43 -13.22
CA ASP A 119 -3.05 14.56 -14.39
C ASP A 119 -2.09 15.02 -15.50
N ARG A 120 -2.28 14.51 -16.72
CA ARG A 120 -1.46 14.86 -17.90
C ARG A 120 -1.44 16.35 -18.24
N THR A 121 -2.42 17.13 -17.78
CA THR A 121 -2.56 18.55 -18.15
C THR A 121 -1.71 19.47 -17.28
N ASN A 122 -1.43 19.08 -16.03
CA ASN A 122 -0.78 19.92 -15.05
C ASN A 122 0.38 19.27 -14.26
N TYR A 123 0.74 18.00 -14.52
CA TYR A 123 1.77 17.29 -13.74
C TYR A 123 3.13 18.00 -13.71
N LYS A 124 3.46 18.82 -14.72
CA LYS A 124 4.71 19.56 -14.80
C LYS A 124 4.75 20.79 -13.88
N GLU A 125 3.61 21.23 -13.38
CA GLU A 125 3.48 22.36 -12.47
C GLU A 125 3.88 21.98 -11.03
N TYR A 126 3.85 20.68 -10.74
CA TYR A 126 4.17 20.14 -9.42
C TYR A 126 5.57 19.52 -9.41
N ASN A 127 6.40 19.96 -8.46
CA ASN A 127 7.75 19.40 -8.26
C ASN A 127 7.69 18.04 -7.53
N TYR A 128 6.98 17.09 -8.11
CA TYR A 128 6.83 15.75 -7.55
C TYR A 128 7.84 14.77 -8.16
N PRO A 129 8.50 13.94 -7.36
CA PRO A 129 9.48 12.97 -7.86
C PRO A 129 8.80 11.75 -8.51
N TYR A 130 8.04 11.97 -9.59
CA TYR A 130 7.29 10.93 -10.30
C TYR A 130 8.14 9.76 -10.75
N ASP A 131 9.40 10.02 -11.09
CA ASP A 131 10.41 9.05 -11.49
C ASP A 131 10.81 8.09 -10.36
N ARG A 132 10.62 8.50 -9.11
CA ARG A 132 10.90 7.66 -7.93
C ARG A 132 9.72 6.77 -7.52
N VAL A 133 8.49 7.20 -7.81
CA VAL A 133 7.26 6.50 -7.43
C VAL A 133 6.81 5.54 -8.53
N PHE A 134 7.00 5.93 -9.79
CA PHE A 134 6.67 5.10 -10.95
C PHE A 134 7.90 4.87 -11.80
N ALA A 135 8.21 3.62 -12.13
CA ALA A 135 9.11 3.38 -13.25
C ALA A 135 8.56 4.09 -14.50
N PRO A 136 9.40 4.77 -15.32
CA PRO A 136 8.95 5.64 -16.40
C PRO A 136 7.82 5.08 -17.29
N PRO A 137 7.84 3.81 -17.74
CA PRO A 137 6.76 3.27 -18.56
C PRO A 137 5.40 3.20 -17.84
N ARG A 138 5.40 3.06 -16.51
CA ARG A 138 4.17 3.01 -15.71
C ARG A 138 3.58 4.39 -15.51
N PHE A 139 4.42 5.39 -15.29
CA PHE A 139 3.98 6.77 -15.16
C PHE A 139 3.33 7.28 -16.46
N ASP A 140 3.96 7.04 -17.60
CA ASP A 140 3.42 7.40 -18.92
C ASP A 140 2.07 6.72 -19.19
N SER A 141 1.93 5.46 -18.79
CA SER A 141 0.66 4.72 -18.90
C SER A 141 -0.41 5.31 -17.99
N TRP A 142 -0.05 5.65 -16.77
CA TRP A 142 -0.95 6.29 -15.81
C TRP A 142 -1.43 7.65 -16.32
N LEU A 143 -0.54 8.51 -16.80
CA LEU A 143 -0.89 9.83 -17.37
C LEU A 143 -1.88 9.74 -18.53
N LYS A 144 -1.87 8.65 -19.31
CA LYS A 144 -2.81 8.47 -20.42
C LYS A 144 -4.23 8.13 -19.98
N THR A 145 -4.38 7.51 -18.84
CA THR A 145 -5.65 6.93 -18.39
C THR A 145 -6.24 7.64 -17.17
N HIS A 146 -5.41 8.37 -16.42
CA HIS A 146 -5.83 9.08 -15.23
C HIS A 146 -6.41 10.47 -15.57
N ASN A 147 -7.49 10.83 -14.88
CA ASN A 147 -8.04 12.18 -14.88
C ASN A 147 -8.14 12.66 -13.43
N LYS A 148 -7.67 13.86 -13.17
CA LYS A 148 -7.80 14.52 -11.88
C LYS A 148 -9.26 14.79 -11.52
N VAL A 149 -9.54 14.91 -10.24
CA VAL A 149 -10.89 15.22 -9.69
C VAL A 149 -11.05 16.73 -9.52
N PHE A 150 -9.98 17.41 -9.13
CA PHE A 150 -9.90 18.86 -8.93
C PHE A 150 -8.93 19.49 -9.91
N ASP A 151 -9.19 20.72 -10.35
CA ASP A 151 -8.32 21.42 -11.28
C ASP A 151 -7.13 22.09 -10.57
N GLY A 152 -6.32 21.25 -9.92
CA GLY A 152 -5.16 21.64 -9.16
C GLY A 152 -5.39 21.65 -7.65
N PHE A 153 -4.28 21.86 -6.92
CA PHE A 153 -4.27 21.83 -5.46
C PHE A 153 -5.11 22.95 -4.83
N ASP A 154 -5.10 24.14 -5.42
CA ASP A 154 -5.85 25.30 -4.88
C ASP A 154 -7.36 25.06 -4.94
N GLU A 155 -7.87 24.47 -6.00
CA GLU A 155 -9.28 24.09 -6.09
C GLU A 155 -9.62 23.00 -5.07
N PHE A 156 -8.78 21.99 -4.91
CA PHE A 156 -8.95 20.96 -3.91
C PHE A 156 -9.09 21.55 -2.50
N ILE A 157 -8.18 22.44 -2.09
CA ILE A 157 -8.22 23.07 -0.76
C ILE A 157 -9.43 24.01 -0.62
N SER A 158 -9.78 24.74 -1.67
CA SER A 158 -10.98 25.60 -1.68
C SER A 158 -12.25 24.78 -1.45
N TYR A 159 -12.38 23.64 -2.13
CA TYR A 159 -13.46 22.69 -1.94
C TYR A 159 -13.53 22.14 -0.51
N VAL A 160 -12.39 21.75 0.07
CA VAL A 160 -12.33 21.27 1.46
C VAL A 160 -12.85 22.34 2.43
N LYS A 161 -12.38 23.59 2.29
CA LYS A 161 -12.79 24.72 3.16
C LYS A 161 -14.27 25.04 3.02
N GLN A 162 -14.81 25.05 1.80
CA GLN A 162 -16.22 25.26 1.57
C GLN A 162 -17.07 24.19 2.28
N ARG A 163 -16.77 22.91 2.05
CA ARG A 163 -17.48 21.77 2.65
C ARG A 163 -17.42 21.76 4.18
N ARG A 164 -16.32 22.25 4.75
CA ARG A 164 -16.14 22.41 6.19
C ARG A 164 -17.07 23.48 6.77
N ASN A 165 -17.26 24.59 6.06
CA ASN A 165 -18.15 25.67 6.49
C ASN A 165 -19.63 25.28 6.41
N GLU A 166 -20.02 24.45 5.47
CA GLU A 166 -21.39 23.93 5.32
C GLU A 166 -21.79 22.95 6.45
N LYS A 167 -20.82 22.35 7.14
CA LYS A 167 -21.05 21.40 8.24
C LYS A 167 -21.03 22.04 9.64
N ARG A 168 -20.70 23.35 9.72
CA ARG A 168 -20.76 24.16 10.95
C ARG A 168 -22.08 24.90 11.06
#